data_2cdc36d8bf1d0034511c9baa74cd2a97
#
_entry.id   2cdc36d8bf1d0034511c9baa74cd2a97
#
_cell.length_a   1.000
_cell.length_b   1.000
_cell.length_c   1.000
_cell.angle_alpha   90.00
_cell.angle_beta   90.00
_cell.angle_gamma   90.00
#
_symmetry.space_group_name_H-M   'P 1'
#
loop_
_entity.id
_entity.type
_entity.pdbx_description
1 polymer ?
#
loop_
_entity_poly.entity_id
_entity_poly.type
_entity_poly.pdbx_seq_one_letter_code
_entity_poly.pdbx_strand_id
1 'polypeptide(L)'
;MIRSKFNSIKIGDKINLEQPLRKGQDISGHICQGHVDTTAKIMNIKKSDKALIFTFKIMNKFEIYLVEKASILVNGISLTISNIHKNTFKIWVIPHTLKLTNLSNLKINDFVNIEIDILSKYVKKFLNAKKKI
;
A
#
# COMPACT_ATOMS: atom_id res chain seq x y z
N MET A 1 3.58 -19.56 -1.99
CA MET A 1 3.44 -18.29 -1.19
C MET A 1 2.33 -17.46 -1.83
N ILE A 2 1.28 -17.14 -1.09
CA ILE A 2 0.16 -16.33 -1.57
C ILE A 2 0.67 -14.88 -1.65
N ARG A 3 0.79 -14.33 -2.87
CA ARG A 3 1.26 -12.95 -3.10
C ARG A 3 0.15 -11.90 -2.98
N SER A 4 -1.11 -12.32 -3.01
CA SER A 4 -2.27 -11.45 -3.10
C SER A 4 -3.40 -11.94 -2.20
N LYS A 5 -4.22 -11.02 -1.69
CA LYS A 5 -5.47 -11.30 -0.97
C LYS A 5 -6.58 -11.84 -1.89
N PHE A 6 -6.44 -11.77 -3.19
CA PHE A 6 -7.51 -12.15 -4.12
C PHE A 6 -7.99 -13.59 -3.97
N ASN A 7 -7.14 -14.52 -3.53
CA ASN A 7 -7.54 -15.92 -3.28
C ASN A 7 -8.52 -16.09 -2.09
N SER A 8 -8.72 -15.07 -1.27
CA SER A 8 -9.61 -15.09 -0.09
C SER A 8 -10.86 -14.22 -0.25
N ILE A 9 -11.07 -13.63 -1.42
CA ILE A 9 -12.25 -12.79 -1.71
C ILE A 9 -13.49 -13.68 -1.80
N LYS A 10 -14.57 -13.24 -1.17
CA LYS A 10 -15.88 -13.89 -1.16
C LYS A 10 -16.91 -13.01 -1.86
N ILE A 11 -18.00 -13.65 -2.30
CA ILE A 11 -19.18 -12.90 -2.80
C ILE A 11 -19.67 -11.95 -1.73
N GLY A 12 -19.86 -10.66 -2.09
CA GLY A 12 -20.25 -9.59 -1.16
C GLY A 12 -19.08 -8.75 -0.61
N ASP A 13 -17.83 -9.17 -0.80
CA ASP A 13 -16.69 -8.35 -0.41
C ASP A 13 -16.58 -7.10 -1.29
N LYS A 14 -16.32 -5.96 -0.65
CA LYS A 14 -16.07 -4.70 -1.36
C LYS A 14 -14.63 -4.63 -1.84
N ILE A 15 -14.44 -4.37 -3.12
CA ILE A 15 -13.14 -4.14 -3.74
C ILE A 15 -13.06 -2.70 -4.27
N ASN A 16 -11.86 -2.13 -4.25
CA ASN A 16 -11.63 -0.85 -4.93
C ASN A 16 -11.38 -1.13 -6.42
N LEU A 17 -12.00 -0.32 -7.27
CA LEU A 17 -11.82 -0.36 -8.72
C LEU A 17 -11.37 1.02 -9.19
N GLU A 18 -10.39 1.05 -10.07
CA GLU A 18 -9.89 2.25 -10.72
C GLU A 18 -9.94 2.05 -12.23
N GLN A 19 -10.36 3.09 -12.95
CA GLN A 19 -10.30 3.07 -14.41
C GLN A 19 -8.86 3.29 -14.88
N PRO A 20 -8.43 2.64 -15.97
CA PRO A 20 -7.11 2.88 -16.53
C PRO A 20 -6.97 4.33 -16.98
N LEU A 21 -5.79 4.91 -16.77
CA LEU A 21 -5.47 6.26 -17.19
C LEU A 21 -5.62 6.39 -18.72
N ARG A 22 -6.34 7.40 -19.17
CA ARG A 22 -6.47 7.71 -20.61
C ARG A 22 -5.46 8.78 -20.99
N LYS A 23 -5.08 8.82 -22.28
CA LYS A 23 -4.19 9.86 -22.81
C LYS A 23 -4.75 11.26 -22.50
N GLY A 24 -3.91 12.13 -21.91
CA GLY A 24 -4.29 13.50 -21.54
C GLY A 24 -4.97 13.67 -20.18
N GLN A 25 -5.09 12.60 -19.39
CA GLN A 25 -5.56 12.70 -18.01
C GLN A 25 -4.39 12.94 -17.04
N ASP A 26 -4.67 13.67 -15.96
CA ASP A 26 -3.71 13.88 -14.88
C ASP A 26 -3.50 12.62 -14.07
N ILE A 27 -2.26 12.38 -13.66
CA ILE A 27 -1.92 11.28 -12.75
C ILE A 27 -2.35 11.67 -11.33
N SER A 28 -3.30 10.94 -10.78
CA SER A 28 -3.73 11.09 -9.40
C SER A 28 -2.93 10.15 -8.50
N GLY A 29 -2.15 10.69 -7.57
CA GLY A 29 -1.29 9.92 -6.68
C GLY A 29 0.10 9.66 -7.27
N HIS A 30 0.44 8.39 -7.58
CA HIS A 30 1.72 8.00 -8.19
C HIS A 30 1.49 6.99 -9.31
N ILE A 31 2.55 6.60 -10.03
CA ILE A 31 2.46 5.63 -11.12
C ILE A 31 2.18 4.23 -10.53
N CYS A 32 0.96 3.75 -10.73
CA CYS A 32 0.50 2.46 -10.26
C CYS A 32 0.36 1.50 -11.45
N GLN A 33 0.87 0.27 -11.31
CA GLN A 33 0.86 -0.72 -12.37
C GLN A 33 -0.21 -1.80 -12.18
N GLY A 34 -0.81 -1.90 -10.99
CA GLY A 34 -1.70 -3.00 -10.62
C GLY A 34 -0.95 -4.30 -10.33
N HIS A 35 0.35 -4.24 -10.05
CA HIS A 35 1.20 -5.39 -9.81
C HIS A 35 1.41 -5.62 -8.32
N VAL A 36 0.57 -6.43 -7.70
CA VAL A 36 0.68 -6.77 -6.27
C VAL A 36 2.01 -7.48 -5.99
N ASP A 37 2.84 -6.88 -5.15
CA ASP A 37 4.12 -7.46 -4.73
C ASP A 37 3.99 -8.42 -3.56
N THR A 38 3.10 -8.09 -2.62
CA THR A 38 2.91 -8.83 -1.37
C THR A 38 1.61 -8.42 -0.69
N THR A 39 1.39 -8.98 0.50
CA THR A 39 0.34 -8.54 1.42
C THR A 39 0.97 -7.93 2.67
N ALA A 40 0.23 -7.02 3.33
CA ALA A 40 0.54 -6.54 4.66
C ALA A 40 -0.63 -6.83 5.60
N LYS A 41 -0.30 -7.11 6.87
CA LYS A 41 -1.27 -7.32 7.93
C LYS A 41 -1.54 -6.02 8.66
N ILE A 42 -2.81 -5.72 8.95
CA ILE A 42 -3.18 -4.59 9.80
C ILE A 42 -2.93 -4.95 11.25
N MET A 43 -2.00 -4.25 11.88
CA MET A 43 -1.61 -4.47 13.27
C MET A 43 -2.38 -3.59 14.24
N ASN A 44 -2.77 -2.38 13.80
CA ASN A 44 -3.51 -1.43 14.62
C ASN A 44 -4.27 -0.44 13.74
N ILE A 45 -5.41 0.04 14.26
CA ILE A 45 -6.19 1.14 13.69
C ILE A 45 -6.51 2.10 14.84
N LYS A 46 -5.98 3.31 14.79
CA LYS A 46 -6.19 4.34 15.81
C LYS A 46 -6.90 5.53 15.21
N LYS A 47 -7.93 6.02 15.90
CA LYS A 47 -8.58 7.30 15.56
C LYS A 47 -7.71 8.46 16.05
N SER A 48 -7.50 9.44 15.20
CA SER A 48 -6.82 10.69 15.54
C SER A 48 -7.57 11.85 14.89
N ASP A 49 -8.27 12.62 15.71
CA ASP A 49 -9.18 13.67 15.26
C ASP A 49 -10.16 13.12 14.19
N LYS A 50 -10.11 13.64 12.97
CA LYS A 50 -10.97 13.19 11.87
C LYS A 50 -10.38 12.05 11.03
N ALA A 51 -9.10 11.68 11.24
CA ALA A 51 -8.40 10.66 10.45
C ALA A 51 -8.33 9.32 11.17
N LEU A 52 -8.11 8.24 10.41
CA LEU A 52 -7.70 6.94 10.93
C LEU A 52 -6.22 6.70 10.62
N ILE A 53 -5.48 6.27 11.64
CA ILE A 53 -4.07 5.87 11.50
C ILE A 53 -4.02 4.35 11.45
N PHE A 54 -3.67 3.82 10.29
CA PHE A 54 -3.44 2.39 10.11
C PHE A 54 -1.96 2.08 10.33
N THR A 55 -1.68 1.02 11.08
CA THR A 55 -0.35 0.43 11.20
C THR A 55 -0.34 -0.91 10.49
N PHE A 56 0.51 -1.04 9.48
CA PHE A 56 0.67 -2.24 8.68
C PHE A 56 1.99 -2.93 8.98
N LYS A 57 2.00 -4.26 8.93
CA LYS A 57 3.21 -5.08 8.98
C LYS A 57 3.37 -5.83 7.67
N ILE A 58 4.52 -5.66 7.03
CA ILE A 58 4.91 -6.32 5.78
C ILE A 58 5.99 -7.37 6.04
N MET A 59 6.23 -8.28 5.11
CA MET A 59 7.34 -9.24 5.23
C MET A 59 8.70 -8.51 5.25
N ASN A 60 9.64 -8.94 6.08
CA ASN A 60 10.95 -8.31 6.31
C ASN A 60 11.71 -8.02 5.00
N LYS A 61 11.64 -8.91 4.01
CA LYS A 61 12.32 -8.72 2.72
C LYS A 61 11.87 -7.49 1.92
N PHE A 62 10.70 -6.94 2.24
CA PHE A 62 10.15 -5.74 1.60
C PHE A 62 10.41 -4.46 2.40
N GLU A 63 10.94 -4.56 3.63
CA GLU A 63 11.28 -3.40 4.47
C GLU A 63 12.16 -2.38 3.74
N ILE A 64 13.11 -2.86 2.96
CA ILE A 64 14.07 -2.01 2.22
C ILE A 64 13.43 -1.09 1.17
N TYR A 65 12.20 -1.37 0.78
CA TYR A 65 11.45 -0.54 -0.18
C TYR A 65 10.56 0.49 0.50
N LEU A 66 10.41 0.42 1.83
CA LEU A 66 9.63 1.40 2.57
C LEU A 66 10.48 2.67 2.73
N VAL A 67 9.92 3.79 2.32
CA VAL A 67 10.53 5.12 2.47
C VAL A 67 9.51 6.04 3.10
N GLU A 68 9.89 6.73 4.17
CA GLU A 68 9.01 7.69 4.83
C GLU A 68 8.66 8.82 3.88
N LYS A 69 7.40 9.23 3.86
CA LYS A 69 6.80 10.20 2.93
C LYS A 69 6.71 9.76 1.47
N ALA A 70 7.18 8.56 1.12
CA ALA A 70 6.94 7.99 -0.19
C ALA A 70 5.51 7.44 -0.33
N SER A 71 5.12 7.21 -1.57
CA SER A 71 3.85 6.57 -1.91
C SER A 71 3.92 5.06 -1.80
N ILE A 72 2.79 4.45 -1.49
CA ILE A 72 2.58 3.00 -1.50
C ILE A 72 1.12 2.71 -1.88
N LEU A 73 0.90 1.65 -2.64
CA LEU A 73 -0.45 1.23 -3.00
C LEU A 73 -0.97 0.20 -1.99
N VAL A 74 -2.10 0.51 -1.36
CA VAL A 74 -2.78 -0.38 -0.41
C VAL A 74 -4.16 -0.70 -0.94
N ASN A 75 -4.43 -1.97 -1.25
CA ASN A 75 -5.69 -2.40 -1.92
C ASN A 75 -6.05 -1.55 -3.14
N GLY A 76 -5.06 -1.14 -3.93
CA GLY A 76 -5.26 -0.31 -5.11
C GLY A 76 -5.40 1.19 -4.84
N ILE A 77 -5.18 1.66 -3.61
CA ILE A 77 -5.28 3.07 -3.23
C ILE A 77 -3.89 3.64 -3.02
N SER A 78 -3.56 4.73 -3.73
CA SER A 78 -2.31 5.48 -3.54
C SER A 78 -2.34 6.24 -2.21
N LEU A 79 -1.43 5.91 -1.30
CA LEU A 79 -1.35 6.47 0.03
C LEU A 79 0.10 6.84 0.38
N THR A 80 0.27 7.76 1.33
CA THR A 80 1.58 8.22 1.77
C THR A 80 1.99 7.55 3.09
N ILE A 81 3.19 7.00 3.13
CA ILE A 81 3.79 6.45 4.34
C ILE A 81 4.16 7.61 5.27
N SER A 82 3.58 7.64 6.47
CA SER A 82 3.82 8.71 7.45
C SER A 82 4.95 8.40 8.42
N ASN A 83 5.20 7.14 8.70
CA ASN A 83 6.23 6.69 9.63
C ASN A 83 6.58 5.23 9.36
N ILE A 84 7.85 4.86 9.64
CA ILE A 84 8.35 3.49 9.47
C ILE A 84 9.07 3.07 10.76
N HIS A 85 8.85 1.83 11.17
CA HIS A 85 9.63 1.17 12.19
C HIS A 85 9.87 -0.28 11.79
N LYS A 86 11.11 -0.59 11.37
CA LYS A 86 11.45 -1.91 10.79
C LYS A 86 10.48 -2.26 9.66
N ASN A 87 9.91 -3.46 9.67
CA ASN A 87 8.95 -3.93 8.69
C ASN A 87 7.50 -3.48 8.95
N THR A 88 7.29 -2.46 9.78
CA THR A 88 5.99 -1.83 10.00
C THR A 88 5.98 -0.41 9.48
N PHE A 89 4.84 0.02 8.94
CA PHE A 89 4.64 1.39 8.49
C PHE A 89 3.25 1.90 8.86
N LYS A 90 3.13 3.22 8.97
CA LYS A 90 1.87 3.90 9.30
C LYS A 90 1.39 4.73 8.13
N ILE A 91 0.08 4.80 7.98
CA ILE A 91 -0.60 5.65 7.01
C ILE A 91 -1.75 6.38 7.71
N TRP A 92 -1.88 7.67 7.43
CA TRP A 92 -3.02 8.49 7.85
C TRP A 92 -4.03 8.51 6.73
N VAL A 93 -5.26 8.09 7.03
CA VAL A 93 -6.35 8.05 6.05
C VAL A 93 -7.40 9.08 6.44
N ILE A 94 -7.57 10.07 5.57
CA ILE A 94 -8.54 11.17 5.75
C ILE A 94 -9.97 10.68 5.52
N PRO A 95 -10.99 11.36 6.06
CA PRO A 95 -12.40 10.97 5.94
C PRO A 95 -12.86 10.78 4.50
N HIS A 96 -12.42 11.62 3.59
CA HIS A 96 -12.76 11.52 2.17
C HIS A 96 -12.33 10.17 1.57
N THR A 97 -11.09 9.76 1.81
CA THR A 97 -10.57 8.47 1.35
C THR A 97 -11.30 7.29 2.00
N LEU A 98 -11.62 7.37 3.30
CA LEU A 98 -12.40 6.34 4.00
C LEU A 98 -13.79 6.17 3.39
N LYS A 99 -14.44 7.27 2.98
CA LYS A 99 -15.77 7.25 2.37
C LYS A 99 -15.78 6.61 0.98
N LEU A 100 -14.73 6.82 0.19
CA LEU A 100 -14.65 6.40 -1.21
C LEU A 100 -14.04 5.00 -1.41
N THR A 101 -13.49 4.41 -0.36
CA THR A 101 -12.70 3.17 -0.48
C THR A 101 -13.15 2.10 0.51
N ASN A 102 -12.66 0.87 0.32
CA ASN A 102 -12.94 -0.22 1.24
C ASN A 102 -12.15 -0.16 2.55
N LEU A 103 -11.29 0.86 2.75
CA LEU A 103 -10.48 1.00 3.96
C LEU A 103 -11.33 1.15 5.23
N SER A 104 -12.51 1.77 5.12
CA SER A 104 -13.45 1.92 6.24
C SER A 104 -13.98 0.58 6.79
N ASN A 105 -13.96 -0.47 5.99
CA ASN A 105 -14.46 -1.81 6.37
C ASN A 105 -13.38 -2.73 6.95
N LEU A 106 -12.12 -2.31 6.89
CA LEU A 106 -10.98 -3.11 7.34
C LEU A 106 -10.89 -3.15 8.87
N LYS A 107 -10.43 -4.28 9.39
CA LYS A 107 -10.25 -4.55 10.81
C LYS A 107 -8.81 -4.93 11.13
N ILE A 108 -8.46 -4.83 12.41
CA ILE A 108 -7.19 -5.38 12.91
C ILE A 108 -7.13 -6.87 12.58
N ASN A 109 -5.96 -7.35 12.16
CA ASN A 109 -5.64 -8.67 11.63
C ASN A 109 -6.07 -8.94 10.18
N ASP A 110 -6.79 -8.05 9.52
CA ASP A 110 -7.02 -8.17 8.08
C ASP A 110 -5.72 -8.04 7.30
N PHE A 111 -5.70 -8.66 6.12
CA PHE A 111 -4.63 -8.51 5.14
C PHE A 111 -5.07 -7.58 4.02
N VAL A 112 -4.12 -6.79 3.52
CA VAL A 112 -4.29 -5.91 2.37
C VAL A 112 -3.25 -6.21 1.31
N ASN A 113 -3.59 -6.00 0.04
CA ASN A 113 -2.63 -6.07 -1.06
C ASN A 113 -1.71 -4.85 -1.03
N ILE A 114 -0.43 -5.08 -1.28
CA ILE A 114 0.58 -4.02 -1.35
C ILE A 114 1.26 -4.08 -2.72
N GLU A 115 1.29 -2.92 -3.39
CA GLU A 115 2.19 -2.66 -4.51
C GLU A 115 3.20 -1.60 -4.07
N ILE A 116 4.46 -1.91 -4.23
CA ILE A 116 5.58 -1.02 -3.91
C ILE A 116 5.80 -0.08 -5.08
N ASP A 117 6.07 1.20 -4.79
CA ASP A 117 6.41 2.19 -5.81
C ASP A 117 7.55 1.67 -6.69
N ILE A 118 7.31 1.70 -8.00
CA ILE A 118 8.26 1.20 -9.02
C ILE A 118 9.62 1.88 -8.92
N LEU A 119 9.67 3.15 -8.51
CA LEU A 119 10.92 3.88 -8.32
C LEU A 119 11.78 3.23 -7.23
N SER A 120 11.19 2.83 -6.11
CA SER A 120 11.90 2.11 -5.03
C SER A 120 12.53 0.80 -5.53
N LYS A 121 11.86 0.09 -6.44
CA LYS A 121 12.35 -1.16 -7.05
C LYS A 121 13.56 -0.89 -7.95
N TYR A 122 13.51 0.15 -8.78
CA TYR A 122 14.63 0.54 -9.65
C TYR A 122 15.85 0.99 -8.85
N VAL A 123 15.66 1.87 -7.86
CA VAL A 123 16.76 2.32 -6.97
C VAL A 123 17.43 1.12 -6.32
N LYS A 124 16.66 0.19 -5.77
CA LYS A 124 17.21 -1.04 -5.17
C LYS A 124 18.00 -1.88 -6.14
N LYS A 125 17.49 -2.05 -7.37
CA LYS A 125 18.19 -2.81 -8.42
C LYS A 125 19.54 -2.19 -8.77
N PHE A 126 19.61 -0.87 -8.95
CA PHE A 126 20.84 -0.15 -9.29
C PHE A 126 21.88 -0.19 -8.16
N LEU A 127 21.45 -0.04 -6.90
CA LEU A 127 22.34 -0.15 -5.75
C LEU A 127 22.96 -1.55 -5.62
N ASN A 128 22.20 -2.60 -5.93
CA ASN A 128 22.70 -3.96 -5.91
C ASN A 128 23.67 -4.26 -7.07
N ALA A 129 23.49 -3.63 -8.24
CA ALA A 129 24.41 -3.78 -9.36
C ALA A 129 25.78 -3.19 -9.04
N LYS A 130 25.85 -2.02 -8.37
CA LYS A 130 27.12 -1.40 -7.94
C LYS A 130 27.91 -2.21 -6.91
N LYS A 131 27.27 -3.08 -6.14
CA LYS A 131 27.95 -3.94 -5.16
C LYS A 131 28.61 -5.19 -5.77
N LYS A 132 28.41 -5.44 -7.07
CA LYS A 132 28.96 -6.60 -7.79
C LYS A 132 30.17 -6.24 -8.68
N ILE A 133 30.57 -4.96 -8.69
CA ILE A 133 31.76 -4.43 -9.30
C ILE A 133 32.77 -4.15 -8.18
#